data_6065fec7807522dc10339fb731c7da88
#
_entry.id   6065fec7807522dc10339fb731c7da88
#
_cell.length_a   1.000
_cell.length_b   1.000
_cell.length_c   1.000
_cell.angle_alpha   90.00
_cell.angle_beta   90.00
_cell.angle_gamma   90.00
#
_symmetry.space_group_name_H-M   'P 1'
#
loop_
_entity.id
_entity.type
_entity.pdbx_description
1 polymer ?
#
loop_
_entity_poly.entity_id
_entity_poly.type
_entity_poly.pdbx_seq_one_letter_code
_entity_poly.pdbx_strand_id
1 'polypeptide(L)'
;MALFLSIFPIILLIWLMVKKNSMPSYIALPITAALIYVIKLFYFGDNAMLLNATAASGLVSTLTPITVIFGAIMFNRMMETTGCIDVIRKWLATISPNPIAQLMIIGWSFAFMIEGASGFGTPAAIAAPILMSLGFNPLKVAIFTLVMNSVPVSFGAVGTPTWFGFAPLGLDQKSIMEIGMKTGVMHFFAGFIIPVIGLSFIVPWAEIRKNLGFIGIAVFSCTLPYVALAMVNEEFPSLVAGAIGLMVSVFAANRGWGLSKDYAKDPNAEKVPFAQVAKALAPLGMLIGMLVVTRIKQLGIKGLLTSKEEWFSFQLPFDLSKITVSDSLTITFGNIFGQGVNASYQTLYVPAWIPFVFTVWICILLYKTKFKDAWSFYAATFNQTKKPLLALMGALIMVQLMMVGGDDSMVKIIGKEFAAMAGEHWVYFSPYLGAIGAFFSGSNTVSNLTFGPIQQQIALDTGLSVTLILALQSVGGAMGNMVCINNIIAVCSVLNVNNAEGAIIKKTVIPMTIYGIIAVTVAAIFFL
;
A
#
# COMPACT_ATOMS: atom_id res chain seq x y z
N MET A 1 -5.47 23.89 -26.05
CA MET A 1 -6.37 24.19 -24.90
C MET A 1 -6.82 22.91 -24.21
N ALA A 2 -7.31 21.89 -24.94
CA ALA A 2 -7.72 20.62 -24.36
C ALA A 2 -6.62 19.94 -23.51
N LEU A 3 -5.40 19.84 -24.02
CA LEU A 3 -4.25 19.32 -23.25
C LEU A 3 -4.01 20.11 -21.96
N PHE A 4 -4.02 21.45 -22.05
CA PHE A 4 -3.83 22.29 -20.85
C PHE A 4 -4.90 22.02 -19.80
N LEU A 5 -6.17 22.00 -20.18
CA LEU A 5 -7.29 21.72 -19.26
C LEU A 5 -7.31 20.30 -18.74
N SER A 6 -6.71 19.34 -19.47
CA SER A 6 -6.56 17.96 -19.01
C SER A 6 -5.45 17.81 -17.97
N ILE A 7 -4.33 18.53 -18.13
CA ILE A 7 -3.18 18.46 -17.21
C ILE A 7 -3.35 19.40 -16.01
N PHE A 8 -4.00 20.55 -16.19
CA PHE A 8 -4.14 21.59 -15.18
C PHE A 8 -4.69 21.08 -13.82
N PRO A 9 -5.74 20.24 -13.76
CA PRO A 9 -6.21 19.67 -12.50
C PRO A 9 -5.14 18.88 -11.76
N ILE A 10 -4.30 18.13 -12.47
CA ILE A 10 -3.21 17.34 -11.87
C ILE A 10 -2.12 18.28 -11.32
N ILE A 11 -1.74 19.31 -12.09
CA ILE A 11 -0.78 20.33 -11.63
C ILE A 11 -1.32 21.07 -10.41
N LEU A 12 -2.61 21.44 -10.44
CA LEU A 12 -3.28 22.08 -9.31
C LEU A 12 -3.29 21.18 -8.08
N LEU A 13 -3.62 19.89 -8.23
CA LEU A 13 -3.56 18.91 -7.15
C LEU A 13 -2.18 18.89 -6.50
N ILE A 14 -1.15 18.75 -7.32
CA ILE A 14 0.25 18.76 -6.88
C ILE A 14 0.57 20.07 -6.14
N TRP A 15 0.22 21.20 -6.71
CA TRP A 15 0.47 22.51 -6.11
C TRP A 15 -0.26 22.70 -4.77
N LEU A 16 -1.55 22.31 -4.68
CA LEU A 16 -2.32 22.39 -3.43
C LEU A 16 -1.67 21.58 -2.30
N MET A 17 -1.03 20.46 -2.62
CA MET A 17 -0.43 19.56 -1.65
C MET A 17 1.04 19.91 -1.31
N VAL A 18 1.71 20.74 -2.12
CA VAL A 18 3.14 21.11 -1.93
C VAL A 18 3.34 22.52 -1.38
N LYS A 19 2.42 23.45 -1.67
CA LYS A 19 2.53 24.86 -1.23
C LYS A 19 2.77 24.98 0.27
N LYS A 20 3.35 26.10 0.74
CA LYS A 20 3.77 26.36 2.13
C LYS A 20 2.69 26.05 3.20
N ASN A 21 1.41 26.26 2.87
CA ASN A 21 0.25 25.80 3.67
C ASN A 21 -0.45 24.68 2.88
N SER A 22 0.19 23.51 2.83
CA SER A 22 -0.30 22.36 2.06
C SER A 22 -1.69 21.91 2.50
N MET A 23 -2.51 21.54 1.53
CA MET A 23 -3.78 20.88 1.79
C MET A 23 -3.56 19.37 1.89
N PRO A 24 -4.13 18.70 2.88
CA PRO A 24 -4.06 17.23 2.94
C PRO A 24 -4.86 16.61 1.79
N SER A 25 -4.46 15.39 1.38
CA SER A 25 -5.05 14.65 0.25
C SER A 25 -6.58 14.51 0.33
N TYR A 26 -7.12 14.34 1.54
CA TYR A 26 -8.58 14.20 1.75
C TYR A 26 -9.39 15.49 1.50
N ILE A 27 -8.71 16.63 1.29
CA ILE A 27 -9.32 17.90 0.85
C ILE A 27 -8.95 18.18 -0.62
N ALA A 28 -7.68 18.03 -0.98
CA ALA A 28 -7.18 18.39 -2.31
C ALA A 28 -7.79 17.51 -3.41
N LEU A 29 -7.93 16.20 -3.20
CA LEU A 29 -8.49 15.26 -4.19
C LEU A 29 -9.98 15.54 -4.49
N PRO A 30 -10.88 15.72 -3.50
CA PRO A 30 -12.27 16.11 -3.78
C PRO A 30 -12.40 17.46 -4.52
N ILE A 31 -11.58 18.47 -4.16
CA ILE A 31 -11.57 19.77 -4.87
C ILE A 31 -11.17 19.58 -6.33
N THR A 32 -10.13 18.77 -6.58
CA THR A 32 -9.67 18.48 -7.95
C THR A 32 -10.71 17.69 -8.73
N ALA A 33 -11.40 16.74 -8.11
CA ALA A 33 -12.51 16.01 -8.73
C ALA A 33 -13.65 16.95 -9.13
N ALA A 34 -14.04 17.89 -8.26
CA ALA A 34 -15.04 18.91 -8.58
C ALA A 34 -14.60 19.83 -9.73
N LEU A 35 -13.32 20.22 -9.78
CA LEU A 35 -12.78 21.00 -10.89
C LEU A 35 -12.85 20.23 -12.21
N ILE A 36 -12.49 18.96 -12.21
CA ILE A 36 -12.58 18.10 -13.41
C ILE A 36 -14.04 17.99 -13.87
N TYR A 37 -14.99 17.80 -12.95
CA TYR A 37 -16.41 17.77 -13.25
C TYR A 37 -16.84 19.05 -14.00
N VAL A 38 -16.44 20.23 -13.50
CA VAL A 38 -16.73 21.52 -14.13
C VAL A 38 -16.09 21.62 -15.52
N ILE A 39 -14.82 21.25 -15.67
CA ILE A 39 -14.12 21.27 -16.96
C ILE A 39 -14.79 20.32 -17.96
N LYS A 40 -15.14 19.10 -17.53
CA LYS A 40 -15.83 18.12 -18.39
C LYS A 40 -17.20 18.64 -18.87
N LEU A 41 -17.95 19.26 -17.97
CA LEU A 41 -19.27 19.77 -18.28
C LEU A 41 -19.21 20.97 -19.24
N PHE A 42 -18.37 21.96 -18.97
CA PHE A 42 -18.41 23.24 -19.68
C PHE A 42 -17.45 23.34 -20.87
N TYR A 43 -16.31 22.65 -20.84
CA TYR A 43 -15.34 22.71 -21.93
C TYR A 43 -15.45 21.49 -22.87
N PHE A 44 -15.50 20.28 -22.32
CA PHE A 44 -15.64 19.07 -23.12
C PHE A 44 -17.09 18.81 -23.57
N GLY A 45 -18.07 19.46 -22.94
CA GLY A 45 -19.47 19.33 -23.30
C GLY A 45 -20.10 17.98 -22.95
N ASP A 46 -19.53 17.25 -22.01
CA ASP A 46 -20.05 15.95 -21.61
C ASP A 46 -21.41 16.06 -20.95
N ASN A 47 -22.25 15.05 -21.14
CA ASN A 47 -23.57 14.98 -20.57
C ASN A 47 -23.53 15.01 -19.03
N ALA A 48 -24.25 15.97 -18.41
CA ALA A 48 -24.31 16.10 -16.95
C ALA A 48 -24.81 14.83 -16.25
N MET A 49 -25.78 14.11 -16.84
CA MET A 49 -26.27 12.84 -16.26
C MET A 49 -25.22 11.74 -16.30
N LEU A 50 -24.41 11.68 -17.37
CA LEU A 50 -23.28 10.76 -17.47
C LEU A 50 -22.20 11.08 -16.41
N LEU A 51 -21.87 12.37 -16.24
CA LEU A 51 -20.91 12.80 -15.21
C LEU A 51 -21.42 12.49 -13.80
N ASN A 52 -22.71 12.70 -13.53
CA ASN A 52 -23.33 12.33 -12.25
C ASN A 52 -23.30 10.81 -12.02
N ALA A 53 -23.64 10.02 -13.04
CA ALA A 53 -23.59 8.56 -12.96
C ALA A 53 -22.16 8.06 -12.68
N THR A 54 -21.19 8.65 -13.36
CA THR A 54 -19.77 8.35 -13.18
C THR A 54 -19.29 8.71 -11.77
N ALA A 55 -19.67 9.88 -11.26
CA ALA A 55 -19.36 10.27 -9.88
C ALA A 55 -20.01 9.34 -8.86
N ALA A 56 -21.27 8.94 -9.06
CA ALA A 56 -21.96 7.96 -8.20
C ALA A 56 -21.27 6.59 -8.23
N SER A 57 -20.84 6.12 -9.40
CA SER A 57 -20.04 4.90 -9.55
C SER A 57 -18.72 4.99 -8.77
N GLY A 58 -18.03 6.14 -8.83
CA GLY A 58 -16.82 6.41 -8.04
C GLY A 58 -17.06 6.32 -6.53
N LEU A 59 -18.18 6.82 -6.05
CA LEU A 59 -18.58 6.71 -4.64
C LEU A 59 -18.78 5.24 -4.22
N VAL A 60 -19.52 4.47 -5.00
CA VAL A 60 -19.75 3.03 -4.71
C VAL A 60 -18.43 2.26 -4.74
N SER A 61 -17.59 2.52 -5.74
CA SER A 61 -16.27 1.88 -5.87
C SER A 61 -15.36 2.14 -4.66
N THR A 62 -15.54 3.26 -3.96
CA THR A 62 -14.78 3.60 -2.75
C THR A 62 -15.06 2.65 -1.58
N LEU A 63 -16.23 2.01 -1.54
CA LEU A 63 -16.60 1.11 -0.44
C LEU A 63 -15.64 -0.07 -0.32
N THR A 64 -15.12 -0.58 -1.42
CA THR A 64 -14.21 -1.74 -1.41
C THR A 64 -12.89 -1.45 -0.68
N PRO A 65 -12.06 -0.47 -1.06
CA PRO A 65 -10.79 -0.21 -0.37
C PRO A 65 -11.01 0.33 1.04
N ILE A 66 -12.05 1.11 1.28
CA ILE A 66 -12.30 1.64 2.63
C ILE A 66 -12.65 0.54 3.62
N THR A 67 -13.32 -0.52 3.18
CA THR A 67 -13.62 -1.69 4.00
C THR A 67 -12.32 -2.42 4.39
N VAL A 68 -11.37 -2.57 3.46
CA VAL A 68 -10.04 -3.15 3.77
C VAL A 68 -9.29 -2.29 4.77
N ILE A 69 -9.25 -0.98 4.53
CA ILE A 69 -8.57 -0.01 5.42
C ILE A 69 -9.19 -0.03 6.83
N PHE A 70 -10.51 -0.06 6.91
CA PHE A 70 -11.22 -0.16 8.19
C PHE A 70 -10.84 -1.45 8.91
N GLY A 71 -10.85 -2.59 8.22
CA GLY A 71 -10.44 -3.89 8.78
C GLY A 71 -9.00 -3.89 9.28
N ALA A 72 -8.07 -3.33 8.50
CA ALA A 72 -6.66 -3.23 8.88
C ALA A 72 -6.42 -2.34 10.10
N ILE A 73 -7.07 -1.16 10.16
CA ILE A 73 -7.00 -0.26 11.33
C ILE A 73 -7.60 -0.93 12.56
N MET A 74 -8.76 -1.56 12.41
CA MET A 74 -9.45 -2.30 13.48
C MET A 74 -8.56 -3.42 14.05
N PHE A 75 -7.94 -4.20 13.18
CA PHE A 75 -7.00 -5.25 13.58
C PHE A 75 -5.80 -4.69 14.36
N ASN A 76 -5.19 -3.62 13.86
CA ASN A 76 -4.07 -2.98 14.54
C ASN A 76 -4.46 -2.43 15.92
N ARG A 77 -5.62 -1.78 16.03
CA ARG A 77 -6.15 -1.28 17.30
C ARG A 77 -6.44 -2.40 18.30
N MET A 78 -6.98 -3.51 17.82
CA MET A 78 -7.16 -4.70 18.66
C MET A 78 -5.82 -5.19 19.19
N MET A 79 -4.79 -5.30 18.38
CA MET A 79 -3.45 -5.73 18.81
C MET A 79 -2.81 -4.76 19.82
N GLU A 80 -3.03 -3.45 19.66
CA GLU A 80 -2.60 -2.43 20.63
C GLU A 80 -3.35 -2.59 21.96
N THR A 81 -4.68 -2.61 21.92
CA THR A 81 -5.54 -2.68 23.12
C THR A 81 -5.36 -3.97 23.92
N THR A 82 -5.07 -5.08 23.25
CA THR A 82 -4.80 -6.38 23.90
C THR A 82 -3.37 -6.49 24.45
N GLY A 83 -2.52 -5.48 24.24
CA GLY A 83 -1.11 -5.48 24.66
C GLY A 83 -0.21 -6.40 23.81
N CYS A 84 -0.71 -6.99 22.72
CA CYS A 84 0.07 -7.85 21.84
C CYS A 84 1.28 -7.10 21.27
N ILE A 85 1.08 -5.86 20.83
CA ILE A 85 2.16 -5.01 20.29
C ILE A 85 3.25 -4.78 21.33
N ASP A 86 2.90 -4.54 22.60
CA ASP A 86 3.89 -4.29 23.66
C ASP A 86 4.72 -5.55 23.98
N VAL A 87 4.10 -6.73 23.98
CA VAL A 87 4.81 -8.00 24.13
C VAL A 87 5.77 -8.23 22.96
N ILE A 88 5.31 -7.99 21.74
CA ILE A 88 6.14 -8.11 20.53
C ILE A 88 7.31 -7.12 20.58
N ARG A 89 7.09 -5.87 20.98
CA ARG A 89 8.16 -4.87 21.16
C ARG A 89 9.23 -5.34 22.13
N LYS A 90 8.83 -5.78 23.33
CA LYS A 90 9.76 -6.30 24.34
C LYS A 90 10.55 -7.49 23.82
N TRP A 91 9.88 -8.43 23.18
CA TRP A 91 10.53 -9.61 22.59
C TRP A 91 11.55 -9.23 21.52
N LEU A 92 11.18 -8.40 20.54
CA LEU A 92 12.08 -7.99 19.45
C LEU A 92 13.32 -7.27 19.97
N ALA A 93 13.19 -6.48 21.05
CA ALA A 93 14.29 -5.79 21.70
C ALA A 93 15.32 -6.75 22.34
N THR A 94 14.92 -7.96 22.70
CA THR A 94 15.78 -8.94 23.41
C THR A 94 16.43 -9.99 22.51
N ILE A 95 16.12 -9.99 21.20
CA ILE A 95 16.60 -11.05 20.28
C ILE A 95 18.13 -11.01 20.11
N SER A 96 18.69 -9.82 19.87
CA SER A 96 20.13 -9.66 19.65
C SER A 96 20.63 -8.30 20.12
N PRO A 97 21.81 -8.22 20.74
CA PRO A 97 22.46 -6.96 21.07
C PRO A 97 23.13 -6.29 19.86
N ASN A 98 23.28 -7.00 18.73
CA ASN A 98 23.90 -6.45 17.52
C ASN A 98 22.99 -5.41 16.87
N PRO A 99 23.46 -4.15 16.68
CA PRO A 99 22.63 -3.08 16.09
C PRO A 99 22.07 -3.40 14.71
N ILE A 100 22.85 -4.10 13.87
CA ILE A 100 22.39 -4.50 12.52
C ILE A 100 21.27 -5.53 12.63
N ALA A 101 21.38 -6.49 13.55
CA ALA A 101 20.31 -7.46 13.78
C ALA A 101 19.02 -6.77 14.24
N GLN A 102 19.10 -5.83 15.19
CA GLN A 102 17.96 -5.06 15.67
C GLN A 102 17.31 -4.26 14.54
N LEU A 103 18.11 -3.53 13.76
CA LEU A 103 17.62 -2.73 12.64
C LEU A 103 16.95 -3.59 11.56
N MET A 104 17.57 -4.72 11.17
CA MET A 104 17.03 -5.59 10.13
C MET A 104 15.80 -6.39 10.59
N ILE A 105 15.77 -6.86 11.83
CA ILE A 105 14.60 -7.59 12.35
C ILE A 105 13.42 -6.65 12.52
N ILE A 106 13.62 -5.48 13.14
CA ILE A 106 12.54 -4.55 13.49
C ILE A 106 12.17 -3.66 12.30
N GLY A 107 13.17 -3.04 11.69
CA GLY A 107 12.95 -2.04 10.63
C GLY A 107 12.76 -2.65 9.24
N TRP A 108 13.17 -3.90 9.02
CA TRP A 108 12.96 -4.60 7.75
C TRP A 108 11.92 -5.72 7.88
N SER A 109 12.26 -6.87 8.46
CA SER A 109 11.41 -8.06 8.42
C SER A 109 10.06 -7.88 9.12
N PHE A 110 10.06 -7.32 10.34
CA PHE A 110 8.82 -7.03 11.07
C PHE A 110 8.00 -5.93 10.39
N ALA A 111 8.66 -4.83 9.97
CA ALA A 111 8.00 -3.76 9.24
C ALA A 111 7.41 -4.24 7.92
N PHE A 112 8.10 -5.14 7.20
CA PHE A 112 7.63 -5.78 5.98
C PHE A 112 6.30 -6.54 6.19
N MET A 113 6.24 -7.34 7.25
CA MET A 113 5.02 -8.07 7.63
C MET A 113 3.87 -7.12 8.00
N ILE A 114 4.15 -6.08 8.78
CA ILE A 114 3.12 -5.10 9.19
C ILE A 114 2.62 -4.29 8.01
N GLU A 115 3.48 -3.94 7.04
CA GLU A 115 3.04 -3.29 5.79
C GLU A 115 2.06 -4.17 5.02
N GLY A 116 2.35 -5.47 4.91
CA GLY A 116 1.44 -6.43 4.29
C GLY A 116 0.08 -6.52 4.98
N ALA A 117 0.06 -6.42 6.32
CA ALA A 117 -1.17 -6.50 7.10
C ALA A 117 -1.99 -5.21 7.05
N SER A 118 -1.37 -4.04 7.22
CA SER A 118 -2.08 -2.78 7.49
C SER A 118 -1.75 -1.63 6.54
N GLY A 119 -0.55 -1.57 5.97
CA GLY A 119 -0.14 -0.51 5.06
C GLY A 119 -0.16 0.90 5.67
N PHE A 120 -0.32 1.91 4.83
CA PHE A 120 -0.61 3.31 5.19
C PHE A 120 0.36 3.95 6.22
N GLY A 121 1.66 3.61 6.14
CA GLY A 121 2.68 4.17 7.04
C GLY A 121 2.70 3.56 8.45
N THR A 122 1.81 2.62 8.76
CA THR A 122 1.73 1.90 10.06
C THR A 122 3.05 1.24 10.44
N PRO A 123 3.79 0.55 9.54
CA PRO A 123 5.04 -0.10 9.90
C PRO A 123 6.08 0.87 10.46
N ALA A 124 6.27 2.00 9.81
CA ALA A 124 7.22 3.02 10.26
C ALA A 124 6.80 3.60 11.62
N ALA A 125 5.50 3.84 11.84
CA ALA A 125 4.98 4.33 13.10
C ALA A 125 5.14 3.33 14.26
N ILE A 126 5.14 2.02 14.00
CA ILE A 126 5.34 0.98 15.02
C ILE A 126 6.84 0.69 15.22
N ALA A 127 7.61 0.52 14.15
CA ALA A 127 9.02 0.16 14.23
C ALA A 127 9.90 1.30 14.79
N ALA A 128 9.58 2.55 14.46
CA ALA A 128 10.40 3.69 14.85
C ALA A 128 10.50 3.90 16.38
N PRO A 129 9.41 3.85 17.18
CA PRO A 129 9.52 3.92 18.64
C PRO A 129 10.31 2.77 19.26
N ILE A 130 10.21 1.56 18.69
CA ILE A 130 10.98 0.40 19.17
C ILE A 130 12.48 0.69 19.00
N LEU A 131 12.89 1.12 17.80
CA LEU A 131 14.29 1.44 17.52
C LEU A 131 14.80 2.61 18.35
N MET A 132 13.96 3.65 18.58
CA MET A 132 14.30 4.76 19.48
C MET A 132 14.51 4.27 20.91
N SER A 133 13.68 3.35 21.42
CA SER A 133 13.86 2.77 22.78
C SER A 133 15.12 1.94 22.94
N LEU A 134 15.70 1.46 21.84
CA LEU A 134 17.00 0.76 21.79
C LEU A 134 18.20 1.73 21.74
N GLY A 135 17.97 3.04 21.80
CA GLY A 135 19.00 4.07 21.86
C GLY A 135 19.44 4.62 20.50
N PHE A 136 18.76 4.28 19.41
CA PHE A 136 19.05 4.87 18.10
C PHE A 136 18.55 6.32 18.03
N ASN A 137 19.29 7.17 17.31
CA ASN A 137 18.96 8.58 17.15
C ASN A 137 17.60 8.76 16.41
N PRO A 138 16.64 9.52 16.96
CA PRO A 138 15.28 9.63 16.41
C PRO A 138 15.22 10.09 14.94
N LEU A 139 16.02 11.11 14.54
CA LEU A 139 16.04 11.60 13.17
C LEU A 139 16.57 10.54 12.19
N LYS A 140 17.64 9.83 12.59
CA LYS A 140 18.19 8.74 11.78
C LYS A 140 17.21 7.57 11.67
N VAL A 141 16.49 7.26 12.75
CA VAL A 141 15.42 6.25 12.77
C VAL A 141 14.30 6.62 11.82
N ALA A 142 13.87 7.91 11.80
CA ALA A 142 12.84 8.37 10.87
C ALA A 142 13.25 8.13 9.41
N ILE A 143 14.46 8.53 9.02
CA ILE A 143 15.00 8.31 7.67
C ILE A 143 15.06 6.81 7.36
N PHE A 144 15.63 6.02 8.25
CA PHE A 144 15.80 4.59 8.09
C PHE A 144 14.48 3.86 7.90
N THR A 145 13.49 4.08 8.77
CA THR A 145 12.20 3.38 8.70
C THR A 145 11.39 3.74 7.46
N LEU A 146 11.47 4.99 6.99
CA LEU A 146 10.84 5.40 5.74
C LEU A 146 11.48 4.72 4.52
N VAL A 147 12.81 4.61 4.48
CA VAL A 147 13.53 3.93 3.39
C VAL A 147 13.21 2.43 3.41
N MET A 148 13.25 1.79 4.58
CA MET A 148 13.01 0.35 4.71
C MET A 148 11.57 -0.05 4.35
N ASN A 149 10.61 0.83 4.58
CA ASN A 149 9.20 0.54 4.28
C ASN A 149 8.87 0.54 2.78
N SER A 150 9.77 0.94 1.89
CA SER A 150 9.45 1.11 0.47
C SER A 150 9.20 -0.19 -0.30
N VAL A 151 9.95 -1.25 -0.02
CA VAL A 151 9.88 -2.51 -0.78
C VAL A 151 8.54 -3.23 -0.65
N PRO A 152 7.95 -3.41 0.55
CA PRO A 152 6.69 -4.14 0.69
C PRO A 152 5.44 -3.38 0.23
N VAL A 153 5.54 -2.09 -0.07
CA VAL A 153 4.39 -1.19 -0.26
C VAL A 153 3.50 -1.57 -1.44
N SER A 154 4.04 -2.12 -2.53
CA SER A 154 3.24 -2.51 -3.70
C SER A 154 2.18 -3.59 -3.40
N PHE A 155 2.40 -4.39 -2.36
CA PHE A 155 1.44 -5.35 -1.83
C PHE A 155 1.10 -5.07 -0.36
N GLY A 156 1.23 -3.82 0.06
CA GLY A 156 0.80 -3.35 1.37
C GLY A 156 -0.73 -3.41 1.53
N ALA A 157 -1.22 -3.37 2.77
CA ALA A 157 -2.65 -3.46 3.07
C ALA A 157 -3.36 -4.56 2.26
N VAL A 158 -2.84 -5.77 2.34
CA VAL A 158 -3.35 -6.96 1.62
C VAL A 158 -3.44 -6.73 0.11
N GLY A 159 -2.36 -6.19 -0.48
CA GLY A 159 -2.21 -6.01 -1.92
C GLY A 159 -3.07 -4.92 -2.55
N THR A 160 -3.73 -4.09 -1.75
CA THR A 160 -4.62 -3.02 -2.24
C THR A 160 -4.00 -2.15 -3.35
N PRO A 161 -2.71 -1.78 -3.32
CA PRO A 161 -2.11 -1.01 -4.41
C PRO A 161 -2.14 -1.73 -5.77
N THR A 162 -2.00 -3.04 -5.79
CA THR A 162 -1.96 -3.82 -7.02
C THR A 162 -3.38 -4.14 -7.53
N TRP A 163 -4.18 -4.88 -6.76
CA TRP A 163 -5.47 -5.34 -7.27
C TRP A 163 -6.52 -4.22 -7.35
N PHE A 164 -6.51 -3.25 -6.42
CA PHE A 164 -7.46 -2.14 -6.43
C PHE A 164 -6.90 -0.90 -7.13
N GLY A 165 -5.62 -0.61 -6.95
CA GLY A 165 -4.97 0.55 -7.58
C GLY A 165 -5.09 0.55 -9.10
N PHE A 166 -5.21 -0.62 -9.73
CA PHE A 166 -5.42 -0.77 -11.18
C PHE A 166 -6.85 -1.21 -11.56
N ALA A 167 -7.77 -1.30 -10.59
CA ALA A 167 -9.15 -1.73 -10.86
C ALA A 167 -9.87 -0.90 -11.96
N PRO A 168 -9.72 0.44 -12.04
CA PRO A 168 -10.37 1.22 -13.10
C PRO A 168 -9.94 0.87 -14.52
N LEU A 169 -8.80 0.18 -14.69
CA LEU A 169 -8.26 -0.18 -16.00
C LEU A 169 -8.96 -1.38 -16.66
N GLY A 170 -9.80 -2.09 -15.92
CA GLY A 170 -10.53 -3.26 -16.41
C GLY A 170 -9.64 -4.42 -16.87
N LEU A 171 -8.44 -4.55 -16.30
CA LEU A 171 -7.48 -5.60 -16.65
C LEU A 171 -7.98 -6.97 -16.22
N ASP A 172 -7.66 -7.99 -17.01
CA ASP A 172 -7.92 -9.38 -16.64
C ASP A 172 -6.98 -9.84 -15.51
N GLN A 173 -7.35 -10.94 -14.85
CA GLN A 173 -6.59 -11.48 -13.73
C GLN A 173 -5.15 -11.86 -14.13
N LYS A 174 -4.94 -12.32 -15.36
CA LYS A 174 -3.61 -12.69 -15.86
C LYS A 174 -2.71 -11.46 -15.94
N SER A 175 -3.21 -10.36 -16.46
CA SER A 175 -2.48 -9.08 -16.53
C SER A 175 -2.14 -8.54 -15.13
N ILE A 176 -3.07 -8.61 -14.18
CA ILE A 176 -2.81 -8.20 -12.78
C ILE A 176 -1.69 -9.06 -12.16
N MET A 177 -1.73 -10.38 -12.37
CA MET A 177 -0.69 -11.29 -11.88
C MET A 177 0.68 -11.00 -12.53
N GLU A 178 0.69 -10.70 -13.82
CA GLU A 178 1.90 -10.33 -14.54
C GLU A 178 2.51 -9.01 -14.04
N ILE A 179 1.66 -8.00 -13.78
CA ILE A 179 2.07 -6.76 -13.12
C ILE A 179 2.68 -7.07 -11.74
N GLY A 180 2.01 -7.89 -10.95
CA GLY A 180 2.49 -8.32 -9.63
C GLY A 180 3.86 -8.99 -9.70
N MET A 181 4.04 -9.95 -10.59
CA MET A 181 5.29 -10.66 -10.80
C MET A 181 6.43 -9.70 -11.20
N LYS A 182 6.21 -8.85 -12.21
CA LYS A 182 7.21 -7.87 -12.67
C LYS A 182 7.58 -6.89 -11.55
N THR A 183 6.58 -6.40 -10.81
CA THR A 183 6.75 -5.56 -9.62
C THR A 183 7.60 -6.27 -8.56
N GLY A 184 7.28 -7.52 -8.25
CA GLY A 184 8.02 -8.35 -7.29
C GLY A 184 9.48 -8.53 -7.65
N VAL A 185 9.78 -8.81 -8.93
CA VAL A 185 11.16 -8.97 -9.43
C VAL A 185 11.96 -7.67 -9.28
N MET A 186 11.37 -6.51 -9.63
CA MET A 186 12.05 -5.22 -9.43
C MET A 186 12.33 -4.96 -7.95
N HIS A 187 11.39 -5.24 -7.07
CA HIS A 187 11.55 -5.12 -5.63
C HIS A 187 12.59 -6.09 -5.07
N PHE A 188 12.70 -7.30 -5.63
CA PHE A 188 13.73 -8.26 -5.24
C PHE A 188 15.12 -7.67 -5.40
N PHE A 189 15.46 -7.13 -6.56
CA PHE A 189 16.77 -6.54 -6.80
C PHE A 189 17.00 -5.26 -5.99
N ALA A 190 16.00 -4.40 -5.90
CA ALA A 190 16.05 -3.20 -5.07
C ALA A 190 16.25 -3.53 -3.58
N GLY A 191 15.66 -4.64 -3.11
CA GLY A 191 15.76 -5.14 -1.74
C GLY A 191 17.18 -5.45 -1.29
N PHE A 192 18.13 -5.72 -2.17
CA PHE A 192 19.55 -5.89 -1.81
C PHE A 192 20.33 -4.58 -1.65
N ILE A 193 19.88 -3.51 -2.29
CA ILE A 193 20.62 -2.23 -2.33
C ILE A 193 19.99 -1.23 -1.37
N ILE A 194 18.68 -1.06 -1.40
CA ILE A 194 17.97 -0.03 -0.64
C ILE A 194 18.14 -0.18 0.88
N PRO A 195 18.02 -1.39 1.49
CA PRO A 195 18.29 -1.57 2.93
C PRO A 195 19.70 -1.22 3.33
N VAL A 196 20.71 -1.52 2.50
CA VAL A 196 22.10 -1.16 2.76
C VAL A 196 22.27 0.36 2.79
N ILE A 197 21.63 1.09 1.85
CA ILE A 197 21.60 2.55 1.87
C ILE A 197 20.86 3.05 3.12
N GLY A 198 19.71 2.47 3.46
CA GLY A 198 18.96 2.81 4.67
C GLY A 198 19.79 2.65 5.94
N LEU A 199 20.52 1.55 6.09
CA LEU A 199 21.42 1.29 7.19
C LEU A 199 22.56 2.32 7.28
N SER A 200 23.10 2.79 6.16
CA SER A 200 24.18 3.78 6.13
C SER A 200 23.81 5.13 6.73
N PHE A 201 22.51 5.45 6.84
CA PHE A 201 22.07 6.66 7.53
C PHE A 201 22.11 6.56 9.06
N ILE A 202 22.10 5.34 9.60
CA ILE A 202 21.94 5.12 11.04
C ILE A 202 23.18 4.54 11.71
N VAL A 203 23.91 3.67 11.02
CA VAL A 203 25.13 3.01 11.52
C VAL A 203 26.34 3.27 10.61
N PRO A 204 27.59 3.20 11.14
CA PRO A 204 28.79 3.32 10.34
C PRO A 204 28.92 2.20 9.30
N TRP A 205 29.53 2.51 8.16
CA TRP A 205 29.74 1.55 7.07
C TRP A 205 30.55 0.32 7.49
N ALA A 206 31.48 0.48 8.43
CA ALA A 206 32.26 -0.63 8.99
C ALA A 206 31.38 -1.70 9.63
N GLU A 207 30.31 -1.29 10.36
CA GLU A 207 29.36 -2.22 10.98
C GLU A 207 28.50 -2.93 9.93
N ILE A 208 28.09 -2.22 8.86
CA ILE A 208 27.35 -2.82 7.74
C ILE A 208 28.20 -3.94 7.10
N ARG A 209 29.47 -3.64 6.78
CA ARG A 209 30.38 -4.60 6.14
C ARG A 209 30.61 -5.86 6.96
N LYS A 210 30.76 -5.73 8.28
CA LYS A 210 30.95 -6.89 9.19
C LYS A 210 29.72 -7.80 9.25
N ASN A 211 28.53 -7.29 8.93
CA ASN A 211 27.26 -7.97 9.10
C ASN A 211 26.52 -8.21 7.76
N LEU A 212 27.21 -8.08 6.60
CA LEU A 212 26.61 -8.27 5.28
C LEU A 212 25.94 -9.65 5.11
N GLY A 213 26.49 -10.68 5.73
CA GLY A 213 25.90 -12.02 5.72
C GLY A 213 24.50 -12.04 6.33
N PHE A 214 24.32 -11.41 7.49
CA PHE A 214 23.01 -11.32 8.13
C PHE A 214 22.03 -10.43 7.35
N ILE A 215 22.52 -9.30 6.83
CA ILE A 215 21.70 -8.41 5.97
C ILE A 215 21.21 -9.20 4.76
N GLY A 216 22.09 -9.97 4.09
CA GLY A 216 21.72 -10.82 2.96
C GLY A 216 20.67 -11.87 3.34
N ILE A 217 20.81 -12.55 4.48
CA ILE A 217 19.83 -13.53 4.98
C ILE A 217 18.48 -12.85 5.20
N ALA A 218 18.44 -11.72 5.89
CA ALA A 218 17.21 -11.01 6.22
C ALA A 218 16.51 -10.48 4.95
N VAL A 219 17.27 -9.94 3.99
CA VAL A 219 16.72 -9.46 2.72
C VAL A 219 16.18 -10.62 1.90
N PHE A 220 16.98 -11.66 1.67
CA PHE A 220 16.62 -12.79 0.82
C PHE A 220 15.40 -13.55 1.37
N SER A 221 15.33 -13.73 2.69
CA SER A 221 14.22 -14.42 3.35
C SER A 221 12.89 -13.67 3.26
N CYS A 222 12.90 -12.36 3.05
CA CYS A 222 11.69 -11.58 2.71
C CYS A 222 11.44 -11.59 1.20
N THR A 223 12.45 -11.20 0.40
CA THR A 223 12.23 -10.85 -1.01
C THR A 223 12.03 -12.07 -1.92
N LEU A 224 12.63 -13.22 -1.64
CA LEU A 224 12.42 -14.44 -2.43
C LEU A 224 10.97 -14.98 -2.30
N PRO A 225 10.44 -15.19 -1.07
CA PRO A 225 9.03 -15.56 -0.92
C PRO A 225 8.07 -14.50 -1.48
N TYR A 226 8.44 -13.22 -1.41
CA TYR A 226 7.66 -12.11 -1.96
C TYR A 226 7.45 -12.25 -3.47
N VAL A 227 8.51 -12.50 -4.24
CA VAL A 227 8.41 -12.75 -5.68
C VAL A 227 7.59 -14.01 -5.95
N ALA A 228 7.90 -15.11 -5.27
CA ALA A 228 7.19 -16.37 -5.47
C ALA A 228 5.68 -16.25 -5.21
N LEU A 229 5.30 -15.52 -4.16
CA LEU A 229 3.89 -15.28 -3.84
C LEU A 229 3.24 -14.31 -4.82
N ALA A 230 3.96 -13.29 -5.31
CA ALA A 230 3.46 -12.35 -6.31
C ALA A 230 3.15 -13.02 -7.67
N MET A 231 3.73 -14.19 -7.95
CA MET A 231 3.41 -15.01 -9.12
C MET A 231 2.08 -15.76 -9.00
N VAL A 232 1.54 -15.92 -7.80
CA VAL A 232 0.35 -16.74 -7.54
C VAL A 232 -0.81 -15.96 -6.91
N ASN A 233 -0.53 -14.84 -6.28
CA ASN A 233 -1.53 -14.01 -5.63
C ASN A 233 -1.04 -12.57 -5.42
N GLU A 234 -1.93 -11.60 -5.60
CA GLU A 234 -1.64 -10.17 -5.45
C GLU A 234 -1.97 -9.60 -4.07
N GLU A 235 -2.64 -10.37 -3.20
CA GLU A 235 -3.18 -9.83 -1.94
C GLU A 235 -2.18 -9.90 -0.77
N PHE A 236 -1.40 -10.98 -0.65
CA PHE A 236 -0.61 -11.24 0.55
C PHE A 236 0.91 -11.45 0.38
N PRO A 237 1.54 -11.09 -0.75
CA PRO A 237 2.99 -11.26 -0.88
C PRO A 237 3.77 -10.59 0.26
N SER A 238 3.46 -9.34 0.61
CA SER A 238 4.13 -8.62 1.70
C SER A 238 3.90 -9.25 3.07
N LEU A 239 2.67 -9.64 3.38
CA LEU A 239 2.31 -10.17 4.69
C LEU A 239 3.00 -11.51 4.97
N VAL A 240 2.87 -12.46 4.04
CA VAL A 240 3.41 -13.81 4.22
C VAL A 240 4.93 -13.82 4.09
N ALA A 241 5.48 -13.12 3.10
CA ALA A 241 6.94 -13.01 2.94
C ALA A 241 7.59 -12.30 4.13
N GLY A 242 6.96 -11.24 4.65
CA GLY A 242 7.41 -10.57 5.87
C GLY A 242 7.39 -11.49 7.09
N ALA A 243 6.37 -12.33 7.25
CA ALA A 243 6.29 -13.31 8.33
C ALA A 243 7.40 -14.38 8.22
N ILE A 244 7.62 -14.93 7.02
CA ILE A 244 8.73 -15.85 6.74
C ILE A 244 10.07 -15.18 7.04
N GLY A 245 10.28 -13.97 6.52
CA GLY A 245 11.50 -13.19 6.73
C GLY A 245 11.75 -12.88 8.20
N LEU A 246 10.72 -12.56 8.97
CA LEU A 246 10.82 -12.33 10.41
C LEU A 246 11.26 -13.61 11.14
N MET A 247 10.62 -14.74 10.86
CA MET A 247 10.98 -16.02 11.48
C MET A 247 12.43 -16.42 11.17
N VAL A 248 12.85 -16.31 9.90
CA VAL A 248 14.23 -16.64 9.47
C VAL A 248 15.23 -15.67 10.06
N SER A 249 14.95 -14.36 10.06
CA SER A 249 15.85 -13.35 10.62
C SER A 249 16.05 -13.53 12.13
N VAL A 250 14.97 -13.81 12.87
CA VAL A 250 15.04 -14.09 14.32
C VAL A 250 15.83 -15.37 14.60
N PHE A 251 15.58 -16.42 13.83
CA PHE A 251 16.32 -17.67 13.96
C PHE A 251 17.81 -17.48 13.66
N ALA A 252 18.16 -16.82 12.56
CA ALA A 252 19.54 -16.54 12.18
C ALA A 252 20.26 -15.66 13.22
N ALA A 253 19.60 -14.63 13.75
CA ALA A 253 20.15 -13.77 14.80
C ALA A 253 20.41 -14.54 16.11
N ASN A 254 19.50 -15.44 16.50
CA ASN A 254 19.70 -16.28 17.70
C ASN A 254 20.88 -17.24 17.54
N ARG A 255 21.18 -17.68 16.31
CA ARG A 255 22.34 -18.54 15.98
C ARG A 255 23.60 -17.74 15.67
N GLY A 256 23.53 -16.41 15.58
CA GLY A 256 24.63 -15.53 15.20
C GLY A 256 25.08 -15.67 13.74
N TRP A 257 24.20 -16.18 12.84
CA TRP A 257 24.52 -16.39 11.43
C TRP A 257 24.73 -15.06 10.70
N GLY A 258 25.91 -14.90 10.13
CA GLY A 258 26.27 -13.70 9.37
C GLY A 258 26.45 -12.42 10.21
N LEU A 259 26.42 -12.53 11.54
CA LEU A 259 26.63 -11.43 12.47
C LEU A 259 28.09 -11.40 12.98
N SER A 260 28.60 -10.18 13.21
CA SER A 260 29.87 -10.02 13.89
C SER A 260 29.79 -10.50 15.35
N LYS A 261 30.93 -11.03 15.86
CA LYS A 261 31.03 -11.52 17.24
C LYS A 261 31.31 -10.41 18.27
N ASP A 262 31.35 -9.15 17.83
CA ASP A 262 31.75 -8.01 18.66
C ASP A 262 30.72 -7.67 19.75
N TYR A 263 29.51 -8.22 19.65
CA TYR A 263 28.40 -7.95 20.56
C TYR A 263 28.04 -9.20 21.38
N ALA A 264 28.42 -9.21 22.64
CA ALA A 264 28.06 -10.28 23.57
C ALA A 264 26.60 -10.11 24.04
N LYS A 265 25.85 -11.22 24.13
CA LYS A 265 24.52 -11.21 24.77
C LYS A 265 24.68 -10.95 26.26
N ASP A 266 23.88 -10.05 26.81
CA ASP A 266 23.74 -9.88 28.25
C ASP A 266 23.13 -11.17 28.85
N PRO A 267 23.82 -11.90 29.71
CA PRO A 267 23.30 -13.12 30.33
C PRO A 267 22.06 -12.84 31.21
N ASN A 268 21.94 -11.61 31.71
CA ASN A 268 20.87 -11.17 32.63
C ASN A 268 19.71 -10.46 31.90
N ALA A 269 19.73 -10.35 30.56
CA ALA A 269 18.63 -9.76 29.81
C ALA A 269 17.32 -10.51 30.09
N GLU A 270 16.31 -9.81 30.52
CA GLU A 270 14.97 -10.36 30.81
C GLU A 270 14.37 -10.94 29.54
N LYS A 271 14.25 -12.27 29.48
CA LYS A 271 13.69 -12.97 28.31
C LYS A 271 12.18 -13.01 28.39
N VAL A 272 11.50 -12.55 27.36
CA VAL A 272 10.06 -12.72 27.25
C VAL A 272 9.75 -14.23 27.07
N PRO A 273 8.89 -14.85 27.92
CA PRO A 273 8.54 -16.25 27.80
C PRO A 273 7.92 -16.56 26.43
N PHE A 274 8.35 -17.68 25.81
CA PHE A 274 7.88 -18.09 24.49
C PHE A 274 6.35 -18.16 24.39
N ALA A 275 5.68 -18.64 25.43
CA ALA A 275 4.20 -18.70 25.48
C ALA A 275 3.54 -17.32 25.35
N GLN A 276 4.15 -16.26 25.94
CA GLN A 276 3.65 -14.90 25.81
C GLN A 276 3.88 -14.37 24.39
N VAL A 277 5.05 -14.65 23.79
CA VAL A 277 5.37 -14.26 22.42
C VAL A 277 4.42 -14.97 21.44
N ALA A 278 4.25 -16.28 21.58
CA ALA A 278 3.33 -17.06 20.74
C ALA A 278 1.90 -16.54 20.84
N LYS A 279 1.44 -16.22 22.05
CA LYS A 279 0.13 -15.61 22.27
C LYS A 279 0.03 -14.25 21.59
N ALA A 280 1.04 -13.40 21.70
CA ALA A 280 1.04 -12.07 21.09
C ALA A 280 1.11 -12.09 19.55
N LEU A 281 1.74 -13.11 18.95
CA LEU A 281 1.79 -13.33 17.50
C LEU A 281 0.58 -14.10 16.96
N ALA A 282 -0.22 -14.73 17.82
CA ALA A 282 -1.36 -15.53 17.40
C ALA A 282 -2.37 -14.76 16.51
N PRO A 283 -2.70 -13.48 16.75
CA PRO A 283 -3.58 -12.72 15.87
C PRO A 283 -3.05 -12.61 14.43
N LEU A 284 -1.75 -12.37 14.27
CA LEU A 284 -1.11 -12.32 12.95
C LEU A 284 -1.13 -13.69 12.27
N GLY A 285 -0.83 -14.75 13.01
CA GLY A 285 -0.93 -16.14 12.53
C GLY A 285 -2.33 -16.51 12.10
N MET A 286 -3.37 -16.13 12.88
CA MET A 286 -4.76 -16.34 12.53
C MET A 286 -5.16 -15.58 11.27
N LEU A 287 -4.76 -14.31 11.16
CA LEU A 287 -5.03 -13.49 9.98
C LEU A 287 -4.44 -14.14 8.72
N ILE A 288 -3.15 -14.53 8.77
CA ILE A 288 -2.46 -15.21 7.66
C ILE A 288 -3.16 -16.52 7.32
N GLY A 289 -3.45 -17.35 8.33
CA GLY A 289 -4.15 -18.64 8.15
C GLY A 289 -5.49 -18.48 7.47
N MET A 290 -6.31 -17.53 7.91
CA MET A 290 -7.62 -17.25 7.31
C MET A 290 -7.51 -16.71 5.88
N LEU A 291 -6.54 -15.83 5.61
CA LEU A 291 -6.27 -15.34 4.25
C LEU A 291 -5.93 -16.50 3.32
N VAL A 292 -5.02 -17.40 3.73
CA VAL A 292 -4.65 -18.57 2.94
C VAL A 292 -5.84 -19.49 2.73
N VAL A 293 -6.54 -19.86 3.80
CA VAL A 293 -7.70 -20.79 3.75
C VAL A 293 -8.80 -20.27 2.83
N THR A 294 -9.12 -18.98 2.87
CA THR A 294 -10.16 -18.38 2.01
C THR A 294 -9.77 -18.34 0.52
N ARG A 295 -8.49 -18.60 0.17
CA ARG A 295 -7.99 -18.61 -1.21
C ARG A 295 -7.77 -20.01 -1.78
N ILE A 296 -7.83 -21.06 -0.97
CA ILE A 296 -7.70 -22.46 -1.43
C ILE A 296 -8.92 -22.81 -2.30
N LYS A 297 -8.71 -23.00 -3.60
CA LYS A 297 -9.77 -23.29 -4.57
C LYS A 297 -10.56 -24.55 -4.21
N GLN A 298 -9.87 -25.59 -3.71
CA GLN A 298 -10.44 -26.89 -3.35
C GLN A 298 -11.49 -26.80 -2.21
N LEU A 299 -11.40 -25.77 -1.37
CA LEU A 299 -12.37 -25.55 -0.29
C LEU A 299 -13.66 -24.88 -0.78
N GLY A 300 -13.70 -24.38 -2.02
CA GLY A 300 -14.90 -23.74 -2.58
C GLY A 300 -15.31 -22.41 -1.92
N ILE A 301 -14.62 -21.97 -0.88
CA ILE A 301 -14.99 -20.78 -0.08
C ILE A 301 -15.03 -19.53 -0.97
N LYS A 302 -14.05 -19.36 -1.84
CA LYS A 302 -14.03 -18.23 -2.77
C LYS A 302 -15.29 -18.21 -3.65
N GLY A 303 -15.70 -19.36 -4.19
CA GLY A 303 -16.90 -19.49 -5.02
C GLY A 303 -18.17 -19.06 -4.29
N LEU A 304 -18.34 -19.50 -3.04
CA LEU A 304 -19.46 -19.09 -2.20
C LEU A 304 -19.49 -17.58 -1.93
N LEU A 305 -18.31 -16.99 -1.66
CA LEU A 305 -18.19 -15.57 -1.32
C LEU A 305 -18.27 -14.64 -2.55
N THR A 306 -18.14 -15.17 -3.78
CA THR A 306 -18.12 -14.39 -5.03
C THR A 306 -19.24 -14.77 -5.98
N SER A 307 -20.20 -15.59 -5.56
CA SER A 307 -21.37 -15.95 -6.38
C SER A 307 -22.09 -14.68 -6.86
N LYS A 308 -22.52 -14.71 -8.12
CA LYS A 308 -23.27 -13.62 -8.74
C LYS A 308 -24.72 -14.01 -9.03
N GLU A 309 -25.16 -15.14 -8.49
CA GLU A 309 -26.56 -15.55 -8.64
C GLU A 309 -27.47 -14.51 -8.00
N GLU A 310 -28.43 -14.02 -8.76
CA GLU A 310 -29.34 -12.97 -8.31
C GLU A 310 -30.26 -13.54 -7.23
N TRP A 311 -30.19 -12.99 -6.02
CA TRP A 311 -31.11 -13.31 -4.94
C TRP A 311 -32.39 -12.48 -5.06
N PHE A 312 -32.25 -11.16 -5.19
CA PHE A 312 -33.37 -10.27 -5.50
C PHE A 312 -32.88 -9.02 -6.21
N SER A 313 -33.79 -8.37 -6.96
CA SER A 313 -33.54 -7.06 -7.56
C SER A 313 -34.77 -6.17 -7.47
N PHE A 314 -34.51 -4.88 -7.47
CA PHE A 314 -35.56 -3.86 -7.54
C PHE A 314 -35.07 -2.64 -8.29
N GLN A 315 -36.03 -1.94 -8.93
CA GLN A 315 -35.76 -0.69 -9.61
C GLN A 315 -35.96 0.47 -8.64
N LEU A 316 -34.99 1.39 -8.58
CA LEU A 316 -35.18 2.64 -7.84
C LEU A 316 -36.21 3.55 -8.55
N PRO A 317 -36.94 4.36 -7.78
CA PRO A 317 -37.87 5.34 -8.37
C PRO A 317 -37.16 6.24 -9.38
N PHE A 318 -37.92 6.74 -10.39
CA PHE A 318 -37.41 7.63 -11.44
C PHE A 318 -36.28 7.04 -12.31
N ASP A 319 -36.24 5.72 -12.44
CA ASP A 319 -35.19 4.99 -13.19
C ASP A 319 -33.76 5.35 -12.78
N LEU A 320 -33.57 5.70 -11.51
CA LEU A 320 -32.26 6.09 -10.99
C LEU A 320 -31.21 4.99 -11.10
N SER A 321 -31.58 3.73 -10.82
CA SER A 321 -30.73 2.56 -11.00
C SER A 321 -31.51 1.28 -10.73
N LYS A 322 -31.12 0.17 -11.38
CA LYS A 322 -31.53 -1.19 -10.98
C LYS A 322 -30.55 -1.69 -9.92
N ILE A 323 -31.04 -1.95 -8.71
CA ILE A 323 -30.24 -2.58 -7.67
C ILE A 323 -30.44 -4.08 -7.73
N THR A 324 -29.36 -4.82 -7.83
CA THR A 324 -29.34 -6.28 -7.78
C THR A 324 -28.48 -6.73 -6.62
N VAL A 325 -29.00 -7.63 -5.80
CA VAL A 325 -28.27 -8.25 -4.69
C VAL A 325 -28.12 -9.74 -4.97
N SER A 326 -26.89 -10.22 -5.00
CA SER A 326 -26.61 -11.65 -5.17
C SER A 326 -26.66 -12.39 -3.83
N ASP A 327 -26.68 -13.72 -3.90
CA ASP A 327 -26.62 -14.62 -2.76
C ASP A 327 -25.33 -14.46 -1.92
N SER A 328 -24.23 -14.00 -2.54
CA SER A 328 -22.99 -13.58 -1.86
C SER A 328 -23.04 -12.15 -1.30
N LEU A 329 -24.22 -11.52 -1.22
CA LEU A 329 -24.41 -10.12 -0.83
C LEU A 329 -23.60 -9.13 -1.67
N THR A 330 -23.34 -9.43 -2.94
CA THR A 330 -22.82 -8.45 -3.88
C THR A 330 -23.95 -7.51 -4.29
N ILE A 331 -23.80 -6.24 -3.98
CA ILE A 331 -24.75 -5.19 -4.33
C ILE A 331 -24.28 -4.56 -5.64
N THR A 332 -25.09 -4.63 -6.69
CA THR A 332 -24.79 -4.05 -8.00
C THR A 332 -25.80 -2.96 -8.30
N PHE A 333 -25.30 -1.77 -8.60
CA PHE A 333 -26.06 -0.64 -9.12
C PHE A 333 -25.91 -0.65 -10.65
N GLY A 334 -26.96 -1.08 -11.34
CA GLY A 334 -26.99 -1.18 -12.79
C GLY A 334 -27.64 0.05 -13.43
N ASN A 335 -27.10 0.48 -14.57
CA ASN A 335 -27.65 1.57 -15.38
C ASN A 335 -27.93 2.86 -14.58
N ILE A 336 -26.92 3.31 -13.81
CA ILE A 336 -27.04 4.49 -12.94
C ILE A 336 -27.48 5.69 -13.77
N PHE A 337 -28.56 6.33 -13.37
CA PHE A 337 -29.21 7.47 -14.05
C PHE A 337 -29.53 7.24 -15.55
N GLY A 338 -29.76 5.98 -15.95
CA GLY A 338 -30.04 5.65 -17.34
C GLY A 338 -28.85 5.77 -18.30
N GLN A 339 -27.60 5.87 -17.79
CA GLN A 339 -26.42 6.18 -18.58
C GLN A 339 -25.54 4.95 -18.91
N GLY A 340 -26.02 3.73 -18.65
CA GLY A 340 -25.22 2.51 -18.87
C GLY A 340 -24.04 2.34 -17.91
N VAL A 341 -23.89 3.22 -16.93
CA VAL A 341 -22.84 3.16 -15.91
C VAL A 341 -23.25 2.16 -14.84
N ASN A 342 -22.35 1.24 -14.49
CA ASN A 342 -22.59 0.23 -13.45
C ASN A 342 -21.52 0.36 -12.35
N ALA A 343 -21.92 0.02 -11.13
CA ALA A 343 -21.02 -0.09 -10.00
C ALA A 343 -21.42 -1.28 -9.11
N SER A 344 -20.45 -1.95 -8.50
CA SER A 344 -20.72 -3.08 -7.61
C SER A 344 -19.86 -3.05 -6.36
N TYR A 345 -20.43 -3.57 -5.26
CA TYR A 345 -19.74 -3.74 -4.00
C TYR A 345 -19.94 -5.18 -3.49
N GLN A 346 -18.84 -5.93 -3.37
CA GLN A 346 -18.85 -7.32 -2.92
C GLN A 346 -18.71 -7.38 -1.40
N THR A 347 -19.82 -7.32 -0.67
CA THR A 347 -19.83 -7.20 0.79
C THR A 347 -19.06 -8.33 1.50
N LEU A 348 -19.20 -9.57 1.05
CA LEU A 348 -18.55 -10.73 1.68
C LEU A 348 -17.13 -10.97 1.15
N TYR A 349 -16.85 -10.58 -0.08
CA TYR A 349 -15.56 -10.86 -0.72
C TYR A 349 -14.70 -9.61 -0.95
N VAL A 350 -14.82 -8.61 -0.09
CA VAL A 350 -13.76 -7.59 -0.01
C VAL A 350 -12.50 -8.28 0.51
N PRO A 351 -11.35 -8.19 -0.20
CA PRO A 351 -10.11 -8.84 0.23
C PRO A 351 -9.78 -8.56 1.69
N ALA A 352 -9.45 -9.62 2.42
CA ALA A 352 -9.12 -9.60 3.86
C ALA A 352 -10.23 -9.11 4.81
N TRP A 353 -11.39 -8.65 4.36
CA TRP A 353 -12.44 -8.15 5.27
C TRP A 353 -12.90 -9.22 6.26
N ILE A 354 -13.33 -10.38 5.75
CA ILE A 354 -13.72 -11.51 6.60
C ILE A 354 -12.56 -11.94 7.50
N PRO A 355 -11.33 -12.20 7.01
CA PRO A 355 -10.18 -12.49 7.85
C PRO A 355 -9.95 -11.47 8.98
N PHE A 356 -10.03 -10.16 8.70
CA PHE A 356 -9.89 -9.14 9.74
C PHE A 356 -10.99 -9.21 10.79
N VAL A 357 -12.25 -9.26 10.37
CA VAL A 357 -13.41 -9.29 11.28
C VAL A 357 -13.34 -10.51 12.18
N PHE A 358 -13.18 -11.71 11.60
CA PHE A 358 -13.12 -12.95 12.37
C PHE A 358 -11.93 -12.98 13.33
N THR A 359 -10.73 -12.57 12.88
CA THR A 359 -9.56 -12.52 13.75
C THR A 359 -9.78 -11.58 14.92
N VAL A 360 -10.34 -10.38 14.69
CA VAL A 360 -10.61 -9.42 15.75
C VAL A 360 -11.63 -9.99 16.75
N TRP A 361 -12.73 -10.59 16.29
CA TRP A 361 -13.73 -11.18 17.18
C TRP A 361 -13.18 -12.35 17.99
N ILE A 362 -12.42 -13.27 17.36
CA ILE A 362 -11.75 -14.35 18.08
C ILE A 362 -10.78 -13.81 19.13
N CYS A 363 -10.01 -12.76 18.79
CA CYS A 363 -9.07 -12.15 19.72
C CYS A 363 -9.77 -11.45 20.90
N ILE A 364 -10.89 -10.76 20.67
CA ILE A 364 -11.69 -10.18 21.76
C ILE A 364 -12.07 -11.25 22.79
N LEU A 365 -12.48 -12.44 22.32
CA LEU A 365 -12.82 -13.57 23.19
C LEU A 365 -11.59 -14.19 23.86
N LEU A 366 -10.51 -14.46 23.10
CA LEU A 366 -9.29 -15.10 23.61
C LEU A 366 -8.56 -14.25 24.66
N TYR A 367 -8.53 -12.92 24.46
CA TYR A 367 -7.88 -11.99 25.39
C TYR A 367 -8.82 -11.47 26.45
N LYS A 368 -10.09 -11.93 26.47
CA LYS A 368 -11.12 -11.50 27.43
C LYS A 368 -11.25 -9.99 27.50
N THR A 369 -11.20 -9.32 26.33
CA THR A 369 -11.28 -7.87 26.22
C THR A 369 -12.66 -7.41 26.71
N LYS A 370 -12.70 -6.39 27.58
CA LYS A 370 -13.96 -5.84 28.08
C LYS A 370 -14.75 -5.20 26.93
N PHE A 371 -16.06 -5.32 26.96
CA PHE A 371 -16.93 -4.78 25.90
C PHE A 371 -16.71 -3.25 25.69
N LYS A 372 -16.48 -2.52 26.76
CA LYS A 372 -16.16 -1.07 26.68
C LYS A 372 -14.90 -0.79 25.87
N ASP A 373 -13.85 -1.59 26.06
CA ASP A 373 -12.58 -1.44 25.34
C ASP A 373 -12.74 -1.86 23.87
N ALA A 374 -13.48 -2.95 23.62
CA ALA A 374 -13.83 -3.38 22.26
C ALA A 374 -14.61 -2.27 21.52
N TRP A 375 -15.59 -1.64 22.14
CA TRP A 375 -16.33 -0.54 21.56
C TRP A 375 -15.45 0.68 21.28
N SER A 376 -14.52 1.00 22.19
CA SER A 376 -13.62 2.14 22.05
C SER A 376 -12.73 2.04 20.83
N PHE A 377 -12.21 0.85 20.50
CA PHE A 377 -11.38 0.70 19.30
C PHE A 377 -12.20 0.71 18.01
N TYR A 378 -13.47 0.24 17.99
CA TYR A 378 -14.36 0.43 16.85
C TYR A 378 -14.61 1.93 16.59
N ALA A 379 -14.91 2.72 17.60
CA ALA A 379 -15.12 4.16 17.49
C ALA A 379 -13.84 4.89 17.00
N ALA A 380 -12.68 4.50 17.55
CA ALA A 380 -11.38 5.04 17.12
C ALA A 380 -11.08 4.68 15.66
N THR A 381 -11.35 3.43 15.25
CA THR A 381 -11.20 2.97 13.87
C THR A 381 -12.05 3.80 12.90
N PHE A 382 -13.32 4.01 13.23
CA PHE A 382 -14.22 4.81 12.41
C PHE A 382 -13.70 6.24 12.23
N ASN A 383 -13.21 6.86 13.30
CA ASN A 383 -12.64 8.22 13.23
C ASN A 383 -11.37 8.29 12.39
N GLN A 384 -10.50 7.28 12.47
CA GLN A 384 -9.26 7.20 11.66
C GLN A 384 -9.56 6.93 10.18
N THR A 385 -10.64 6.24 9.87
CA THR A 385 -11.02 5.88 8.48
C THR A 385 -11.60 7.06 7.71
N LYS A 386 -12.14 8.09 8.36
CA LYS A 386 -12.79 9.25 7.70
C LYS A 386 -11.89 9.96 6.68
N LYS A 387 -10.63 10.23 7.02
CA LYS A 387 -9.70 10.93 6.13
C LYS A 387 -9.31 10.08 4.91
N PRO A 388 -8.90 8.82 5.06
CA PRO A 388 -8.71 7.91 3.91
C PRO A 388 -9.96 7.77 3.03
N LEU A 389 -11.15 7.70 3.63
CA LEU A 389 -12.41 7.63 2.87
C LEU A 389 -12.56 8.83 1.92
N LEU A 390 -12.44 10.05 2.45
CA LEU A 390 -12.57 11.27 1.64
C LEU A 390 -11.49 11.37 0.56
N ALA A 391 -10.26 10.96 0.85
CA ALA A 391 -9.18 10.94 -0.13
C ALA A 391 -9.46 9.94 -1.27
N LEU A 392 -9.91 8.74 -0.96
CA LEU A 392 -10.24 7.72 -1.95
C LEU A 392 -11.48 8.10 -2.78
N MET A 393 -12.51 8.67 -2.15
CA MET A 393 -13.68 9.20 -2.86
C MET A 393 -13.25 10.23 -3.91
N GLY A 394 -12.46 11.21 -3.48
CA GLY A 394 -11.93 12.24 -4.39
C GLY A 394 -11.10 11.65 -5.51
N ALA A 395 -10.18 10.72 -5.21
CA ALA A 395 -9.32 10.09 -6.21
C ALA A 395 -10.10 9.27 -7.23
N LEU A 396 -11.06 8.45 -6.79
CA LEU A 396 -11.85 7.61 -7.69
C LEU A 396 -12.79 8.41 -8.58
N ILE A 397 -13.50 9.40 -8.01
CA ILE A 397 -14.35 10.29 -8.80
C ILE A 397 -13.49 11.04 -9.83
N MET A 398 -12.36 11.61 -9.40
CA MET A 398 -11.41 12.31 -10.27
C MET A 398 -10.99 11.45 -11.46
N VAL A 399 -10.50 10.24 -11.21
CA VAL A 399 -10.01 9.34 -12.25
C VAL A 399 -11.10 8.87 -13.18
N GLN A 400 -12.26 8.46 -12.64
CA GLN A 400 -13.37 8.03 -13.47
C GLN A 400 -13.89 9.15 -14.36
N LEU A 401 -13.99 10.38 -13.87
CA LEU A 401 -14.37 11.56 -14.68
C LEU A 401 -13.33 11.84 -15.77
N MET A 402 -12.02 11.70 -15.49
CA MET A 402 -10.97 11.87 -16.51
C MET A 402 -11.04 10.82 -17.62
N MET A 403 -11.61 9.64 -17.36
CA MET A 403 -11.77 8.56 -18.34
C MET A 403 -13.03 8.72 -19.21
N VAL A 404 -14.00 9.57 -18.85
CA VAL A 404 -15.19 9.85 -19.67
C VAL A 404 -14.78 10.53 -20.97
N GLY A 405 -15.50 10.24 -22.05
CA GLY A 405 -15.34 10.90 -23.36
C GLY A 405 -14.60 10.08 -24.42
N GLY A 406 -14.35 8.78 -24.17
CA GLY A 406 -13.75 7.89 -25.17
C GLY A 406 -12.39 8.40 -25.68
N ASP A 407 -12.27 8.70 -26.96
CA ASP A 407 -11.02 9.18 -27.58
C ASP A 407 -10.65 10.61 -27.19
N ASP A 408 -11.63 11.41 -26.76
CA ASP A 408 -11.44 12.77 -26.26
C ASP A 408 -11.38 12.83 -24.72
N SER A 409 -11.17 11.69 -24.06
CA SER A 409 -10.98 11.66 -22.60
C SER A 409 -9.68 12.37 -22.21
N MET A 410 -9.69 13.02 -21.03
CA MET A 410 -8.49 13.70 -20.51
C MET A 410 -7.29 12.74 -20.41
N VAL A 411 -7.53 11.48 -20.01
CA VAL A 411 -6.49 10.44 -19.90
C VAL A 411 -5.83 10.19 -21.26
N LYS A 412 -6.61 10.02 -22.33
CA LYS A 412 -6.08 9.78 -23.68
C LYS A 412 -5.36 11.01 -24.26
N ILE A 413 -5.87 12.21 -24.02
CA ILE A 413 -5.21 13.45 -24.45
C ILE A 413 -3.82 13.55 -23.80
N ILE A 414 -3.73 13.35 -22.49
CA ILE A 414 -2.46 13.38 -21.76
C ILE A 414 -1.53 12.26 -22.25
N GLY A 415 -2.07 11.04 -22.39
CA GLY A 415 -1.32 9.87 -22.82
C GLY A 415 -0.68 10.05 -24.20
N LYS A 416 -1.45 10.50 -25.18
CA LYS A 416 -0.97 10.76 -26.55
C LYS A 416 0.17 11.77 -26.60
N GLU A 417 0.06 12.86 -25.83
CA GLU A 417 1.11 13.89 -25.79
C GLU A 417 2.40 13.38 -25.14
N PHE A 418 2.30 12.68 -24.02
CA PHE A 418 3.48 12.08 -23.39
C PHE A 418 4.09 10.96 -24.24
N ALA A 419 3.27 10.17 -24.92
CA ALA A 419 3.74 9.18 -25.88
C ALA A 419 4.50 9.83 -27.04
N ALA A 420 3.97 10.93 -27.59
CA ALA A 420 4.64 11.68 -28.66
C ALA A 420 5.98 12.31 -28.21
N MET A 421 6.07 12.75 -26.95
CA MET A 421 7.27 13.37 -26.40
C MET A 421 8.37 12.38 -26.04
N ALA A 422 8.03 11.24 -25.43
CA ALA A 422 8.98 10.31 -24.84
C ALA A 422 9.13 9.00 -25.63
N GLY A 423 8.12 8.60 -26.42
CA GLY A 423 8.12 7.34 -27.16
C GLY A 423 8.49 6.15 -26.29
N GLU A 424 9.32 5.27 -26.80
CA GLU A 424 9.82 4.08 -26.09
C GLU A 424 10.64 4.42 -24.84
N HIS A 425 11.17 5.66 -24.74
CA HIS A 425 11.91 6.12 -23.57
C HIS A 425 11.03 6.37 -22.34
N TRP A 426 9.70 6.27 -22.47
CA TRP A 426 8.78 6.40 -21.34
C TRP A 426 9.08 5.42 -20.20
N VAL A 427 9.63 4.26 -20.48
CA VAL A 427 10.10 3.29 -19.49
C VAL A 427 10.96 3.93 -18.40
N TYR A 428 11.84 4.89 -18.77
CA TYR A 428 12.75 5.56 -17.84
C TYR A 428 12.03 6.55 -16.91
N PHE A 429 10.88 7.09 -17.33
CA PHE A 429 10.12 8.10 -16.60
C PHE A 429 8.96 7.52 -15.80
N SER A 430 8.45 6.37 -16.23
CA SER A 430 7.29 5.71 -15.65
C SER A 430 7.36 5.55 -14.11
N PRO A 431 8.44 5.03 -13.49
CA PRO A 431 8.48 4.88 -12.03
C PRO A 431 8.50 6.22 -11.30
N TYR A 432 9.05 7.26 -11.89
CA TYR A 432 9.08 8.58 -11.26
C TYR A 432 7.70 9.26 -11.28
N LEU A 433 6.87 9.01 -12.29
CA LEU A 433 5.46 9.45 -12.25
C LEU A 433 4.71 8.75 -11.11
N GLY A 434 4.95 7.45 -10.91
CA GLY A 434 4.43 6.72 -9.76
C GLY A 434 4.88 7.30 -8.43
N ALA A 435 6.16 7.65 -8.32
CA ALA A 435 6.71 8.27 -7.12
C ALA A 435 6.08 9.65 -6.81
N ILE A 436 5.85 10.46 -7.83
CA ILE A 436 5.14 11.73 -7.71
C ILE A 436 3.76 11.51 -7.09
N GLY A 437 2.98 10.54 -7.57
CA GLY A 437 1.66 10.23 -7.03
C GLY A 437 1.68 9.85 -5.54
N ALA A 438 2.62 9.01 -5.14
CA ALA A 438 2.75 8.59 -3.75
C ALA A 438 3.36 9.67 -2.84
N PHE A 439 4.27 10.51 -3.36
CA PHE A 439 4.84 11.65 -2.64
C PHE A 439 3.77 12.57 -2.06
N PHE A 440 2.73 12.84 -2.84
CA PHE A 440 1.64 13.72 -2.42
C PHE A 440 0.58 13.01 -1.60
N SER A 441 0.16 11.82 -2.05
CA SER A 441 -0.98 11.12 -1.43
C SER A 441 -0.61 10.33 -0.17
N GLY A 442 0.64 9.90 -0.05
CA GLY A 442 1.07 8.96 0.99
C GLY A 442 0.59 7.52 0.74
N SER A 443 0.15 7.23 -0.49
CA SER A 443 -0.47 5.95 -0.80
C SER A 443 -0.13 5.50 -2.22
N ASN A 444 0.46 4.33 -2.33
CA ASN A 444 0.69 3.70 -3.62
C ASN A 444 -0.63 3.36 -4.33
N THR A 445 -1.67 2.98 -3.58
CA THR A 445 -3.01 2.77 -4.14
C THR A 445 -3.54 4.02 -4.85
N VAL A 446 -3.45 5.18 -4.19
CA VAL A 446 -3.89 6.45 -4.78
C VAL A 446 -3.01 6.83 -5.96
N SER A 447 -1.70 6.60 -5.89
CA SER A 447 -0.79 6.82 -7.02
C SER A 447 -1.19 5.99 -8.24
N ASN A 448 -1.42 4.69 -8.06
CA ASN A 448 -1.81 3.77 -9.13
C ASN A 448 -3.19 4.11 -9.69
N LEU A 449 -4.16 4.47 -8.84
CA LEU A 449 -5.47 4.96 -9.28
C LEU A 449 -5.32 6.21 -10.15
N THR A 450 -4.53 7.18 -9.70
CA THR A 450 -4.43 8.50 -10.36
C THR A 450 -3.69 8.42 -11.70
N PHE A 451 -2.57 7.71 -11.73
CA PHE A 451 -1.66 7.71 -12.89
C PHE A 451 -1.73 6.42 -13.72
N GLY A 452 -2.28 5.33 -13.19
CA GLY A 452 -2.42 4.06 -13.90
C GLY A 452 -3.09 4.20 -15.28
N PRO A 453 -4.24 4.89 -15.40
CA PRO A 453 -4.89 5.09 -16.70
C PRO A 453 -4.03 5.86 -17.70
N ILE A 454 -3.31 6.89 -17.25
CA ILE A 454 -2.38 7.66 -18.10
C ILE A 454 -1.21 6.76 -18.55
N GLN A 455 -0.62 6.01 -17.63
CA GLN A 455 0.46 5.05 -17.92
C GLN A 455 0.03 3.97 -18.90
N GLN A 456 -1.19 3.42 -18.73
CA GLN A 456 -1.75 2.45 -19.65
C GLN A 456 -1.91 3.05 -21.06
N GLN A 457 -2.44 4.27 -21.16
CA GLN A 457 -2.63 4.91 -22.47
C GLN A 457 -1.29 5.16 -23.16
N ILE A 458 -0.28 5.65 -22.43
CA ILE A 458 1.06 5.87 -22.99
C ILE A 458 1.65 4.54 -23.49
N ALA A 459 1.52 3.46 -22.72
CA ALA A 459 2.01 2.16 -23.12
C ALA A 459 1.34 1.67 -24.41
N LEU A 460 0.03 1.85 -24.56
CA LEU A 460 -0.72 1.50 -25.77
C LEU A 460 -0.27 2.34 -26.98
N ASP A 461 -0.09 3.64 -26.80
CA ASP A 461 0.27 4.55 -27.90
C ASP A 461 1.74 4.40 -28.34
N THR A 462 2.63 3.95 -27.44
CA THR A 462 4.05 3.73 -27.73
C THR A 462 4.39 2.29 -28.12
N GLY A 463 3.43 1.36 -28.04
CA GLY A 463 3.67 -0.07 -28.27
C GLY A 463 4.44 -0.78 -27.14
N LEU A 464 4.63 -0.12 -26.00
CA LEU A 464 5.27 -0.71 -24.83
C LEU A 464 4.33 -1.71 -24.12
N SER A 465 4.93 -2.67 -23.42
CA SER A 465 4.14 -3.61 -22.60
C SER A 465 3.37 -2.87 -21.49
N VAL A 466 2.03 -2.92 -21.56
CA VAL A 466 1.14 -2.32 -20.56
C VAL A 466 1.46 -2.85 -19.15
N THR A 467 1.65 -4.17 -19.01
CA THR A 467 1.95 -4.79 -17.73
C THR A 467 3.31 -4.36 -17.17
N LEU A 468 4.29 -4.08 -18.03
CA LEU A 468 5.59 -3.55 -17.61
C LEU A 468 5.49 -2.11 -17.12
N ILE A 469 4.81 -1.25 -17.87
CA ILE A 469 4.67 0.16 -17.50
C ILE A 469 3.87 0.31 -16.21
N LEU A 470 2.82 -0.49 -16.02
CA LEU A 470 2.04 -0.49 -14.77
C LEU A 470 2.82 -1.10 -13.58
N ALA A 471 3.69 -2.08 -13.83
CA ALA A 471 4.60 -2.57 -12.80
C ALA A 471 5.60 -1.49 -12.36
N LEU A 472 6.18 -0.75 -13.31
CA LEU A 472 7.05 0.41 -13.03
C LEU A 472 6.30 1.51 -12.29
N GLN A 473 5.04 1.78 -12.65
CA GLN A 473 4.15 2.68 -11.92
C GLN A 473 3.99 2.26 -10.46
N SER A 474 3.72 0.97 -10.20
CA SER A 474 3.55 0.43 -8.85
C SER A 474 4.83 0.51 -8.02
N VAL A 475 5.98 0.14 -8.62
CA VAL A 475 7.30 0.30 -7.99
C VAL A 475 7.59 1.77 -7.70
N GLY A 476 7.24 2.64 -8.63
CA GLY A 476 7.33 4.08 -8.48
C GLY A 476 6.54 4.59 -7.28
N GLY A 477 5.27 4.21 -7.19
CA GLY A 477 4.42 4.54 -6.05
C GLY A 477 4.98 4.01 -4.72
N ALA A 478 5.57 2.82 -4.73
CA ALA A 478 6.20 2.25 -3.54
C ALA A 478 7.47 3.02 -3.11
N MET A 479 8.36 3.34 -4.05
CA MET A 479 9.57 4.13 -3.73
C MET A 479 9.24 5.57 -3.33
N GLY A 480 8.18 6.16 -3.89
CA GLY A 480 7.72 7.51 -3.55
C GLY A 480 7.23 7.64 -2.10
N ASN A 481 6.84 6.54 -1.48
CA ASN A 481 6.40 6.51 -0.09
C ASN A 481 7.47 6.97 0.91
N MET A 482 8.76 6.74 0.60
CA MET A 482 9.86 7.15 1.49
C MET A 482 10.10 8.67 1.52
N VAL A 483 9.64 9.40 0.52
CA VAL A 483 9.71 10.87 0.44
C VAL A 483 8.38 11.55 0.75
N CYS A 484 7.33 10.78 1.02
CA CYS A 484 5.99 11.29 1.24
C CYS A 484 5.91 12.18 2.49
N ILE A 485 5.40 13.40 2.31
CA ILE A 485 5.26 14.41 3.37
C ILE A 485 4.39 13.88 4.52
N ASN A 486 3.26 13.23 4.21
CA ASN A 486 2.34 12.71 5.24
C ASN A 486 2.99 11.61 6.08
N ASN A 487 3.74 10.70 5.47
CA ASN A 487 4.45 9.63 6.16
C ASN A 487 5.59 10.19 7.02
N ILE A 488 6.31 11.19 6.51
CA ILE A 488 7.37 11.87 7.24
C ILE A 488 6.80 12.56 8.48
N ILE A 489 5.71 13.33 8.35
CA ILE A 489 5.04 13.99 9.47
C ILE A 489 4.55 12.96 10.50
N ALA A 490 3.96 11.85 10.06
CA ALA A 490 3.48 10.81 10.96
C ALA A 490 4.62 10.20 11.78
N VAL A 491 5.74 9.84 11.15
CA VAL A 491 6.91 9.27 11.84
C VAL A 491 7.58 10.31 12.74
N CYS A 492 7.73 11.55 12.29
CA CYS A 492 8.28 12.66 13.08
C CYS A 492 7.43 12.92 14.34
N SER A 493 6.11 12.89 14.21
CA SER A 493 5.18 13.06 15.34
C SER A 493 5.36 11.98 16.40
N VAL A 494 5.47 10.71 15.98
CA VAL A 494 5.64 9.58 16.90
C VAL A 494 7.01 9.61 17.60
N LEU A 495 8.04 10.11 16.92
CA LEU A 495 9.41 10.23 17.45
C LEU A 495 9.67 11.56 18.18
N ASN A 496 8.69 12.47 18.25
CA ASN A 496 8.82 13.83 18.78
C ASN A 496 9.96 14.63 18.10
N VAL A 497 10.13 14.45 16.80
CA VAL A 497 11.10 15.21 15.98
C VAL A 497 10.35 16.30 15.23
N ASN A 498 10.61 17.55 15.56
CA ASN A 498 9.91 18.71 14.99
C ASN A 498 10.73 19.37 13.86
N ASN A 499 10.05 19.89 12.85
CA ASN A 499 10.62 20.68 11.75
C ASN A 499 11.78 19.98 10.98
N ALA A 500 11.74 18.66 10.89
CA ALA A 500 12.78 17.85 10.24
C ALA A 500 12.40 17.38 8.82
N GLU A 501 11.19 17.70 8.36
CA GLU A 501 10.61 17.18 7.11
C GLU A 501 11.53 17.45 5.91
N GLY A 502 12.01 18.68 5.78
CA GLY A 502 12.92 19.06 4.68
C GLY A 502 14.27 18.35 4.76
N ALA A 503 14.80 18.10 5.96
CA ALA A 503 16.06 17.37 6.16
C ALA A 503 15.90 15.88 5.81
N ILE A 504 14.76 15.29 6.16
CA ILE A 504 14.42 13.91 5.83
C ILE A 504 14.26 13.74 4.32
N ILE A 505 13.47 14.60 3.66
CA ILE A 505 13.25 14.54 2.19
C ILE A 505 14.58 14.62 1.45
N LYS A 506 15.48 15.55 1.82
CA LYS A 506 16.80 15.67 1.20
C LYS A 506 17.64 14.40 1.28
N LYS A 507 17.43 13.57 2.32
CA LYS A 507 18.13 12.30 2.50
C LYS A 507 17.43 11.15 1.79
N THR A 508 16.10 11.10 1.83
CA THR A 508 15.32 9.98 1.28
C THR A 508 15.12 10.08 -0.24
N VAL A 509 15.25 11.27 -0.84
CA VAL A 509 15.22 11.43 -2.30
C VAL A 509 16.35 10.68 -3.01
N ILE A 510 17.51 10.54 -2.35
CA ILE A 510 18.67 9.83 -2.91
C ILE A 510 18.36 8.33 -3.10
N PRO A 511 17.99 7.56 -2.06
CA PRO A 511 17.61 6.16 -2.24
C PRO A 511 16.37 6.00 -3.13
N MET A 512 15.42 6.95 -3.13
CA MET A 512 14.28 6.92 -4.06
C MET A 512 14.76 6.97 -5.52
N THR A 513 15.66 7.89 -5.85
CA THR A 513 16.20 8.01 -7.22
C THR A 513 16.98 6.76 -7.63
N ILE A 514 17.82 6.24 -6.73
CA ILE A 514 18.56 4.99 -6.97
C ILE A 514 17.60 3.83 -7.18
N TYR A 515 16.50 3.77 -6.43
CA TYR A 515 15.47 2.75 -6.59
C TYR A 515 14.85 2.79 -7.99
N GLY A 516 14.48 3.97 -8.47
CA GLY A 516 13.96 4.15 -9.84
C GLY A 516 14.94 3.66 -10.89
N ILE A 517 16.23 3.97 -10.74
CA ILE A 517 17.31 3.48 -11.64
C ILE A 517 17.38 1.94 -11.60
N ILE A 518 17.34 1.33 -10.41
CA ILE A 518 17.35 -0.14 -10.27
C ILE A 518 16.12 -0.74 -10.97
N ALA A 519 14.93 -0.18 -10.72
CA ALA A 519 13.70 -0.70 -11.32
C ALA A 519 13.74 -0.68 -12.84
N VAL A 520 14.19 0.44 -13.43
CA VAL A 520 14.34 0.59 -14.88
C VAL A 520 15.41 -0.36 -15.42
N THR A 521 16.54 -0.49 -14.74
CA THR A 521 17.62 -1.41 -15.15
C THR A 521 17.12 -2.86 -15.14
N VAL A 522 16.41 -3.28 -14.11
CA VAL A 522 15.79 -4.63 -14.05
C VAL A 522 14.75 -4.80 -15.14
N ALA A 523 13.93 -3.77 -15.38
CA ALA A 523 12.96 -3.77 -16.47
C ALA A 523 13.64 -3.99 -17.82
N ALA A 524 14.74 -3.27 -18.08
CA ALA A 524 15.50 -3.38 -19.34
C ALA A 524 16.18 -4.74 -19.53
N ILE A 525 16.64 -5.38 -18.45
CA ILE A 525 17.35 -6.67 -18.54
C ILE A 525 16.38 -7.84 -18.69
N PHE A 526 15.23 -7.82 -18.00
CA PHE A 526 14.36 -9.00 -17.89
C PHE A 526 13.05 -8.91 -18.66
N PHE A 527 12.62 -7.71 -19.08
CA PHE A 527 11.26 -7.51 -19.61
C PHE A 527 11.17 -6.69 -20.91
N LEU A 528 12.24 -6.02 -21.34
CA LEU A 528 12.40 -5.41 -22.67
C LEU A 528 13.21 -6.31 -23.59
#